data_5167f2a195fe4026433f18c4e1707c14
#
_entry.id   5167f2a195fe4026433f18c4e1707c14
#
_cell.length_a   1.000
_cell.length_b   1.000
_cell.length_c   1.000
_cell.angle_alpha   90.00
_cell.angle_beta   90.00
_cell.angle_gamma   90.00
#
_symmetry.space_group_name_H-M   'P 1'
#
loop_
_entity.id
_entity.type
_entity.pdbx_description
1 polymer ?
#
loop_
_entity_poly.entity_id
_entity_poly.type
_entity_poly.pdbx_seq_one_letter_code
_entity_poly.pdbx_strand_id
1 'polypeptide(L)'
;MAEILEKLDKGQSCSGLDIEIPMAVGRMLMKSGAETYRVEETMNYVAKSLGIQHFSTYVLNRGIFASGTNEQGIKESGVMNIPDTVYNLRKVEEVNTLSRSLSVENRIPKTEILRRLDAIDKIEGYGFFWILVAYYFGSFGFAMALGVPFMDSAISGLAGICLGIASYYLSRFVSTSYIMTILGSCVVTLSVNVMYYFGVGEHPSRVMLGALMLLVPGAFFTNSVREFSQNNYLVGTSLLLTAMLTCVSMSVGVAATTEVLPFAMQMGEAQGINFYGVLYKALCAVTAGMGTVSFALLYQVHYKYFWDIGIIGSVSWFIYLMVEDISGMDSMAVLFSGIFAAVFSRSLAAKRKCPATIFLSTSIFPLIPGIGVYKAIYYLITGNGALSLKYGRSCFLTAFTIAIAIGIVQQIPQSFFQKKLN
;
A
#
# COMPACT_ATOMS: atom_id res chain seq x y z
N MET A 1 -8.28 -6.49 -23.53
CA MET A 1 -7.54 -7.77 -23.71
C MET A 1 -8.33 -8.72 -24.62
N ALA A 2 -9.56 -9.09 -24.26
CA ALA A 2 -10.39 -9.98 -25.09
C ALA A 2 -10.57 -9.49 -26.56
N GLU A 3 -10.80 -8.19 -26.76
CA GLU A 3 -10.96 -7.59 -28.09
C GLU A 3 -9.67 -7.63 -28.93
N ILE A 4 -8.52 -7.50 -28.30
CA ILE A 4 -7.21 -7.61 -28.97
C ILE A 4 -6.94 -9.08 -29.34
N LEU A 5 -7.23 -10.02 -28.44
CA LEU A 5 -7.11 -11.47 -28.72
C LEU A 5 -8.04 -11.90 -29.84
N GLU A 6 -9.27 -11.43 -29.87
CA GLU A 6 -10.25 -11.73 -30.92
C GLU A 6 -9.84 -11.21 -32.30
N LYS A 7 -9.22 -10.02 -32.36
CA LYS A 7 -8.66 -9.46 -33.61
C LYS A 7 -7.49 -10.27 -34.13
N LEU A 8 -6.63 -10.78 -33.23
CA LEU A 8 -5.50 -11.63 -33.58
C LEU A 8 -5.92 -13.02 -34.06
N ASP A 9 -6.90 -13.65 -33.39
CA ASP A 9 -7.43 -14.98 -33.80
C ASP A 9 -8.12 -14.93 -35.17
N LYS A 10 -8.65 -13.75 -35.58
CA LYS A 10 -9.26 -13.54 -36.89
C LYS A 10 -8.24 -13.26 -38.02
N GLY A 11 -6.94 -13.31 -37.72
CA GLY A 11 -5.88 -13.14 -38.71
C GLY A 11 -5.85 -11.73 -39.35
N GLN A 12 -6.49 -10.73 -38.71
CA GLN A 12 -6.41 -9.36 -39.16
C GLN A 12 -4.99 -8.84 -38.89
N SER A 13 -4.31 -8.41 -39.95
CA SER A 13 -3.00 -7.76 -39.82
C SER A 13 -3.19 -6.46 -39.06
N CYS A 14 -2.92 -6.49 -37.78
CA CYS A 14 -3.02 -5.31 -36.95
C CYS A 14 -1.72 -4.53 -37.06
N SER A 15 -1.63 -3.64 -38.04
CA SER A 15 -0.71 -2.52 -37.97
C SER A 15 -1.11 -1.70 -36.72
N GLY A 16 -0.20 -1.60 -35.73
CA GLY A 16 -0.49 -0.89 -34.45
C GLY A 16 -0.43 -1.78 -33.20
N LEU A 17 -0.41 -3.09 -33.32
CA LEU A 17 -0.36 -4.01 -32.17
C LEU A 17 0.98 -4.02 -31.43
N ASP A 18 2.04 -3.56 -32.04
CA ASP A 18 3.38 -3.67 -31.47
C ASP A 18 3.51 -2.82 -30.21
N ILE A 19 2.96 -1.61 -30.19
CA ILE A 19 2.97 -0.71 -29.06
C ILE A 19 1.88 -1.04 -28.02
N GLU A 20 0.78 -1.69 -28.43
CA GLU A 20 -0.32 -2.06 -27.54
C GLU A 20 0.08 -3.10 -26.50
N ILE A 21 1.01 -4.00 -26.82
CA ILE A 21 1.47 -5.04 -25.87
C ILE A 21 2.23 -4.44 -24.69
N PRO A 22 3.28 -3.63 -24.87
CA PRO A 22 3.92 -2.91 -23.76
C PRO A 22 2.92 -2.06 -22.96
N MET A 23 1.98 -1.40 -23.62
CA MET A 23 0.95 -0.59 -22.97
C MET A 23 -0.02 -1.45 -22.13
N ALA A 24 -0.41 -2.63 -22.62
CA ALA A 24 -1.25 -3.58 -21.87
C ALA A 24 -0.53 -4.09 -20.62
N VAL A 25 0.77 -4.38 -20.72
CA VAL A 25 1.63 -4.71 -19.57
C VAL A 25 1.67 -3.56 -18.58
N GLY A 26 1.92 -2.34 -19.04
CA GLY A 26 1.94 -1.14 -18.22
C GLY A 26 0.61 -0.90 -17.50
N ARG A 27 -0.51 -1.03 -18.22
CA ARG A 27 -1.87 -0.91 -17.67
C ARG A 27 -2.12 -1.92 -16.54
N MET A 28 -1.71 -3.17 -16.75
CA MET A 28 -1.88 -4.22 -15.74
C MET A 28 -1.07 -3.93 -14.48
N LEU A 29 0.17 -3.48 -14.63
CA LEU A 29 1.04 -3.10 -13.52
C LEU A 29 0.45 -1.92 -12.74
N MET A 30 0.04 -0.85 -13.42
CA MET A 30 -0.56 0.33 -12.76
C MET A 30 -1.88 -0.01 -12.07
N LYS A 31 -2.77 -0.75 -12.72
CA LYS A 31 -4.03 -1.25 -12.12
C LYS A 31 -3.76 -2.05 -10.85
N SER A 32 -2.64 -2.77 -10.79
CA SER A 32 -2.27 -3.64 -9.67
C SER A 32 -1.41 -2.95 -8.59
N GLY A 33 -1.12 -1.66 -8.71
CA GLY A 33 -0.43 -0.85 -7.71
C GLY A 33 1.09 -0.85 -7.82
N ALA A 34 1.64 -1.08 -9.01
CA ALA A 34 3.06 -0.90 -9.27
C ALA A 34 3.44 0.59 -9.36
N GLU A 35 4.71 0.89 -9.11
CA GLU A 35 5.27 2.23 -9.19
C GLU A 35 5.50 2.64 -10.65
N THR A 36 5.33 3.93 -10.97
CA THR A 36 5.40 4.41 -12.36
C THR A 36 6.76 4.13 -13.02
N TYR A 37 7.88 4.41 -12.34
CA TYR A 37 9.20 4.13 -12.89
C TYR A 37 9.42 2.65 -13.24
N ARG A 38 8.87 1.75 -12.42
CA ARG A 38 8.93 0.31 -12.67
C ARG A 38 8.05 -0.11 -13.83
N VAL A 39 6.91 0.54 -13.98
CA VAL A 39 6.04 0.33 -15.14
C VAL A 39 6.77 0.73 -16.41
N GLU A 40 7.39 1.91 -16.43
CA GLU A 40 8.19 2.41 -17.56
C GLU A 40 9.35 1.46 -17.89
N GLU A 41 10.10 1.03 -16.87
CA GLU A 41 11.20 0.07 -17.03
C GLU A 41 10.70 -1.24 -17.66
N THR A 42 9.60 -1.80 -17.12
CA THR A 42 9.02 -3.05 -17.62
C THR A 42 8.49 -2.92 -19.05
N MET A 43 7.82 -1.81 -19.37
CA MET A 43 7.35 -1.53 -20.72
C MET A 43 8.51 -1.42 -21.70
N ASN A 44 9.62 -0.76 -21.34
CA ASN A 44 10.83 -0.68 -22.13
C ASN A 44 11.46 -2.06 -22.38
N TYR A 45 11.50 -2.94 -21.37
CA TYR A 45 11.96 -4.32 -21.54
C TYR A 45 11.11 -5.10 -22.53
N VAL A 46 9.79 -5.02 -22.39
CA VAL A 46 8.85 -5.70 -23.28
C VAL A 46 8.96 -5.14 -24.70
N ALA A 47 9.00 -3.83 -24.88
CA ALA A 47 9.16 -3.20 -26.19
C ALA A 47 10.45 -3.63 -26.88
N LYS A 48 11.57 -3.68 -26.13
CA LYS A 48 12.86 -4.16 -26.66
C LYS A 48 12.80 -5.63 -27.07
N SER A 49 12.13 -6.49 -26.32
CA SER A 49 11.97 -7.91 -26.67
C SER A 49 11.11 -8.15 -27.91
N LEU A 50 10.23 -7.19 -28.23
CA LEU A 50 9.38 -7.16 -29.43
C LEU A 50 10.04 -6.48 -30.64
N GLY A 51 11.30 -6.03 -30.52
CA GLY A 51 12.02 -5.36 -31.61
C GLY A 51 11.59 -3.91 -31.87
N ILE A 52 10.79 -3.30 -30.97
CA ILE A 52 10.36 -1.90 -31.10
C ILE A 52 11.56 -0.98 -30.85
N GLN A 53 11.87 -0.16 -31.85
CA GLN A 53 12.95 0.81 -31.79
C GLN A 53 12.45 2.18 -31.31
N HIS A 54 13.33 2.97 -30.69
CA HIS A 54 13.03 4.33 -30.20
C HIS A 54 11.77 4.38 -29.32
N PHE A 55 11.55 3.32 -28.53
CA PHE A 55 10.42 3.27 -27.61
C PHE A 55 10.60 4.30 -26.49
N SER A 56 9.58 5.14 -26.33
CA SER A 56 9.49 6.14 -25.28
C SER A 56 8.13 6.05 -24.62
N THR A 57 8.10 6.08 -23.30
CA THR A 57 6.87 6.00 -22.52
C THR A 57 6.86 7.03 -21.40
N TYR A 58 5.68 7.54 -21.10
CA TYR A 58 5.43 8.42 -19.98
C TYR A 58 4.18 7.94 -19.24
N VAL A 59 4.35 7.60 -17.96
CA VAL A 59 3.32 7.00 -17.14
C VAL A 59 2.84 8.00 -16.10
N LEU A 60 1.53 8.20 -16.07
CA LEU A 60 0.82 8.98 -15.06
C LEU A 60 -0.13 8.09 -14.25
N ASN A 61 -0.66 8.61 -13.15
CA ASN A 61 -1.58 7.86 -12.28
C ASN A 61 -2.79 7.24 -13.02
N ARG A 62 -3.30 7.93 -14.06
CA ARG A 62 -4.49 7.51 -14.81
C ARG A 62 -4.28 7.41 -16.32
N GLY A 63 -3.04 7.45 -16.78
CA GLY A 63 -2.75 7.40 -18.21
C GLY A 63 -1.35 6.95 -18.53
N ILE A 64 -1.23 6.21 -19.62
CA ILE A 64 0.04 5.82 -20.22
C ILE A 64 0.09 6.42 -21.62
N PHE A 65 1.18 7.10 -21.92
CA PHE A 65 1.54 7.59 -23.24
C PHE A 65 2.74 6.79 -23.71
N ALA A 66 2.69 6.26 -24.92
CA ALA A 66 3.82 5.54 -25.47
C ALA A 66 3.97 5.84 -26.97
N SER A 67 5.20 5.85 -27.44
CA SER A 67 5.54 5.96 -28.86
C SER A 67 6.73 5.05 -29.17
N GLY A 68 6.81 4.57 -30.39
CA GLY A 68 7.90 3.71 -30.84
C GLY A 68 7.89 3.52 -32.34
N THR A 69 8.92 2.88 -32.87
CA THR A 69 9.01 2.52 -34.27
C THR A 69 9.05 0.99 -34.36
N ASN A 70 8.11 0.40 -35.10
CA ASN A 70 8.06 -1.04 -35.28
C ASN A 70 9.19 -1.57 -36.18
N GLU A 71 9.32 -2.89 -36.33
CA GLU A 71 10.34 -3.52 -37.20
C GLU A 71 10.22 -3.11 -38.68
N GLN A 72 9.05 -2.61 -39.11
CA GLN A 72 8.79 -2.15 -40.47
C GLN A 72 9.14 -0.67 -40.67
N GLY A 73 9.66 0.02 -39.65
CA GLY A 73 10.00 1.44 -39.67
C GLY A 73 8.79 2.39 -39.52
N ILE A 74 7.62 1.89 -39.20
CA ILE A 74 6.41 2.69 -38.99
C ILE A 74 6.41 3.24 -37.56
N LYS A 75 6.23 4.55 -37.41
CA LYS A 75 6.06 5.21 -36.13
C LYS A 75 4.63 5.01 -35.62
N GLU A 76 4.53 4.45 -34.44
CA GLU A 76 3.28 4.23 -33.73
C GLU A 76 3.27 5.07 -32.44
N SER A 77 2.10 5.52 -32.04
CA SER A 77 1.88 6.18 -30.75
C SER A 77 0.51 5.82 -30.21
N GLY A 78 0.42 5.73 -28.88
CA GLY A 78 -0.81 5.37 -28.23
C GLY A 78 -0.99 6.07 -26.90
N VAL A 79 -2.27 6.23 -26.49
CA VAL A 79 -2.68 6.71 -25.18
C VAL A 79 -3.63 5.69 -24.59
N MET A 80 -3.40 5.29 -23.33
CA MET A 80 -4.22 4.31 -22.67
C MET A 80 -4.64 4.82 -21.29
N ASN A 81 -5.94 4.81 -21.03
CA ASN A 81 -6.48 5.14 -19.71
C ASN A 81 -6.29 3.98 -18.72
N ILE A 82 -5.94 4.33 -17.50
CA ILE A 82 -5.79 3.40 -16.39
C ILE A 82 -7.00 3.51 -15.47
N PRO A 83 -7.72 2.41 -15.18
CA PRO A 83 -8.79 2.39 -14.19
C PRO A 83 -8.21 2.61 -12.78
N ASP A 84 -9.10 2.77 -11.79
CA ASP A 84 -8.68 2.90 -10.40
C ASP A 84 -7.81 1.71 -9.96
N THR A 85 -6.76 2.03 -9.21
CA THR A 85 -5.81 1.03 -8.71
C THR A 85 -6.47 0.14 -7.66
N VAL A 86 -6.40 -1.16 -7.87
CA VAL A 86 -6.75 -2.18 -6.88
C VAL A 86 -5.48 -2.95 -6.57
N TYR A 87 -4.94 -2.76 -5.36
CA TYR A 87 -3.67 -3.38 -4.99
C TYR A 87 -3.74 -4.91 -5.10
N ASN A 88 -2.95 -5.47 -6.02
CA ASN A 88 -2.74 -6.90 -6.19
C ASN A 88 -1.27 -7.16 -6.52
N LEU A 89 -0.45 -7.23 -5.46
CA LEU A 89 0.99 -7.38 -5.61
C LEU A 89 1.41 -8.74 -6.17
N ARG A 90 0.52 -9.75 -6.11
CA ARG A 90 0.74 -11.03 -6.80
C ARG A 90 0.73 -10.85 -8.32
N LYS A 91 -0.21 -10.06 -8.86
CA LYS A 91 -0.22 -9.74 -10.30
C LYS A 91 1.01 -8.96 -10.71
N VAL A 92 1.48 -8.04 -9.88
CA VAL A 92 2.74 -7.30 -10.12
C VAL A 92 3.94 -8.26 -10.19
N GLU A 93 4.01 -9.26 -9.32
CA GLU A 93 5.05 -10.30 -9.34
C GLU A 93 5.00 -11.12 -10.63
N GLU A 94 3.81 -11.60 -11.01
CA GLU A 94 3.64 -12.44 -12.20
C GLU A 94 3.97 -11.68 -13.49
N VAL A 95 3.57 -10.41 -13.61
CA VAL A 95 3.95 -9.56 -14.77
C VAL A 95 5.47 -9.33 -14.81
N ASN A 96 6.11 -9.10 -13.66
CA ASN A 96 7.56 -8.98 -13.59
C ASN A 96 8.26 -10.30 -13.99
N THR A 97 7.70 -11.45 -13.63
CA THR A 97 8.21 -12.76 -14.05
C THR A 97 8.04 -12.96 -15.55
N LEU A 98 6.88 -12.60 -16.10
CA LEU A 98 6.63 -12.60 -17.54
C LEU A 98 7.63 -11.72 -18.29
N SER A 99 7.86 -10.48 -17.87
CA SER A 99 8.79 -9.57 -18.54
C SER A 99 10.22 -10.10 -18.57
N ARG A 100 10.65 -10.80 -17.50
CA ARG A 100 11.96 -11.46 -17.44
C ARG A 100 12.05 -12.68 -18.38
N SER A 101 10.98 -13.48 -18.50
CA SER A 101 10.96 -14.61 -19.44
C SER A 101 11.10 -14.16 -20.89
N LEU A 102 10.48 -13.00 -21.24
CA LEU A 102 10.61 -12.40 -22.58
C LEU A 102 12.04 -12.01 -22.93
N SER A 103 12.88 -11.71 -21.93
CA SER A 103 14.29 -11.35 -22.14
C SER A 103 15.18 -12.59 -22.39
N VAL A 104 14.74 -13.78 -21.97
CA VAL A 104 15.50 -15.03 -22.06
C VAL A 104 15.05 -15.91 -23.22
N GLU A 105 13.74 -15.96 -23.46
CA GLU A 105 13.13 -16.74 -24.52
C GLU A 105 13.16 -15.92 -25.82
N ASN A 106 14.03 -16.27 -26.77
CA ASN A 106 14.09 -15.59 -28.06
C ASN A 106 12.77 -15.75 -28.85
N ARG A 107 12.04 -14.63 -29.03
CA ARG A 107 10.83 -14.49 -29.87
C ARG A 107 9.61 -15.31 -29.44
N ILE A 108 9.05 -14.98 -28.28
CA ILE A 108 7.71 -15.47 -27.92
C ILE A 108 6.68 -14.82 -28.87
N PRO A 109 5.75 -15.61 -29.46
CA PRO A 109 4.67 -15.05 -30.28
C PRO A 109 3.84 -14.01 -29.49
N LYS A 110 3.46 -12.91 -30.13
CA LYS A 110 2.63 -11.83 -29.53
C LYS A 110 1.35 -12.36 -28.90
N THR A 111 0.72 -13.33 -29.55
CA THR A 111 -0.48 -14.03 -29.06
C THR A 111 -0.26 -14.73 -27.73
N GLU A 112 0.90 -15.37 -27.56
CA GLU A 112 1.24 -16.05 -26.30
C GLU A 112 1.49 -15.06 -25.16
N ILE A 113 2.10 -13.89 -25.43
CA ILE A 113 2.29 -12.84 -24.43
C ILE A 113 0.93 -12.34 -23.94
N LEU A 114 0.01 -12.04 -24.84
CA LEU A 114 -1.33 -11.60 -24.52
C LEU A 114 -2.14 -12.67 -23.76
N ARG A 115 -1.98 -13.94 -24.12
CA ARG A 115 -2.60 -15.06 -23.42
C ARG A 115 -2.09 -15.19 -22.00
N ARG A 116 -0.77 -15.07 -21.78
CA ARG A 116 -0.17 -15.07 -20.44
C ARG A 116 -0.64 -13.87 -19.62
N LEU A 117 -0.76 -12.68 -20.22
CA LEU A 117 -1.32 -11.50 -19.55
C LEU A 117 -2.80 -11.70 -19.18
N ASP A 118 -3.61 -12.28 -20.04
CA ASP A 118 -5.01 -12.59 -19.74
C ASP A 118 -5.14 -13.62 -18.60
N ALA A 119 -4.25 -14.62 -18.57
CA ALA A 119 -4.17 -15.55 -17.45
C ALA A 119 -3.80 -14.85 -16.12
N ILE A 120 -2.88 -13.89 -16.16
CA ILE A 120 -2.50 -13.11 -14.98
C ILE A 120 -3.69 -12.22 -14.52
N ASP A 121 -4.44 -11.61 -15.45
CA ASP A 121 -5.61 -10.78 -15.07
C ASP A 121 -6.72 -11.62 -14.41
N LYS A 122 -6.83 -12.89 -14.74
CA LYS A 122 -7.79 -13.83 -14.16
C LYS A 122 -7.36 -14.44 -12.82
N ILE A 123 -6.17 -14.13 -12.31
CA ILE A 123 -5.73 -14.60 -10.99
C ILE A 123 -6.72 -14.07 -9.93
N GLU A 124 -7.38 -15.01 -9.28
CA GLU A 124 -8.31 -14.74 -8.18
C GLU A 124 -7.55 -14.28 -6.93
N GLY A 125 -8.18 -13.37 -6.17
CA GLY A 125 -7.68 -12.93 -4.88
C GLY A 125 -7.96 -13.94 -3.76
N TYR A 126 -7.54 -13.60 -2.54
CA TYR A 126 -7.89 -14.38 -1.36
C TYR A 126 -9.40 -14.39 -1.13
N GLY A 127 -9.92 -15.54 -0.71
CA GLY A 127 -11.33 -15.70 -0.40
C GLY A 127 -11.79 -14.83 0.77
N PHE A 128 -13.09 -14.56 0.84
CA PHE A 128 -13.70 -13.67 1.82
C PHE A 128 -13.33 -13.99 3.28
N PHE A 129 -13.25 -15.28 3.64
CA PHE A 129 -12.84 -15.70 4.98
C PHE A 129 -11.44 -15.19 5.34
N TRP A 130 -10.46 -15.34 4.44
CA TRP A 130 -9.09 -14.87 4.68
C TRP A 130 -9.01 -13.34 4.76
N ILE A 131 -9.85 -12.64 4.00
CA ILE A 131 -9.98 -11.19 4.09
C ILE A 131 -10.47 -10.77 5.48
N LEU A 132 -11.50 -11.45 6.04
CA LEU A 132 -11.98 -11.18 7.40
C LEU A 132 -10.91 -11.48 8.45
N VAL A 133 -10.16 -12.57 8.29
CA VAL A 133 -9.01 -12.90 9.15
C VAL A 133 -7.98 -11.76 9.12
N ALA A 134 -7.69 -11.19 7.93
CA ALA A 134 -6.78 -10.06 7.80
C ALA A 134 -7.34 -8.80 8.48
N TYR A 135 -8.63 -8.53 8.36
CA TYR A 135 -9.26 -7.40 9.04
C TYR A 135 -9.18 -7.54 10.57
N TYR A 136 -9.42 -8.74 11.12
CA TYR A 136 -9.29 -9.00 12.55
C TYR A 136 -7.86 -8.81 13.04
N PHE A 137 -6.91 -9.57 12.47
CA PHE A 137 -5.53 -9.57 12.93
C PHE A 137 -4.79 -8.26 12.57
N GLY A 138 -5.20 -7.56 11.53
CA GLY A 138 -4.71 -6.23 11.20
C GLY A 138 -5.09 -5.21 12.27
N SER A 139 -6.37 -5.10 12.61
CA SER A 139 -6.86 -4.21 13.66
C SER A 139 -6.29 -4.57 15.03
N PHE A 140 -6.33 -5.85 15.40
CA PHE A 140 -5.75 -6.35 16.65
C PHE A 140 -4.24 -6.04 16.73
N GLY A 141 -3.50 -6.42 15.69
CA GLY A 141 -2.04 -6.29 15.65
C GLY A 141 -1.57 -4.84 15.75
N PHE A 142 -2.21 -3.93 15.01
CA PHE A 142 -1.87 -2.50 15.11
C PHE A 142 -2.34 -1.87 16.41
N ALA A 143 -3.48 -2.27 16.98
CA ALA A 143 -3.88 -1.81 18.30
C ALA A 143 -2.82 -2.19 19.35
N MET A 144 -2.42 -3.45 19.41
CA MET A 144 -1.34 -3.93 20.30
C MET A 144 0.00 -3.23 20.02
N ALA A 145 0.37 -3.05 18.74
CA ALA A 145 1.61 -2.36 18.36
C ALA A 145 1.65 -0.92 18.89
N LEU A 146 0.49 -0.26 18.94
CA LEU A 146 0.30 1.07 19.52
C LEU A 146 0.19 1.05 21.06
N GLY A 147 0.38 -0.11 21.70
CA GLY A 147 0.36 -0.27 23.16
C GLY A 147 -1.05 -0.31 23.77
N VAL A 148 -2.07 -0.59 22.98
CA VAL A 148 -3.43 -0.81 23.49
C VAL A 148 -3.45 -2.12 24.28
N PRO A 149 -4.13 -2.21 25.45
CA PRO A 149 -4.24 -3.43 26.22
C PRO A 149 -4.81 -4.59 25.41
N PHE A 150 -4.45 -5.82 25.77
CA PHE A 150 -4.82 -7.02 25.00
C PHE A 150 -6.33 -7.14 24.75
N MET A 151 -7.16 -6.92 25.78
CA MET A 151 -8.62 -7.01 25.66
C MET A 151 -9.19 -5.95 24.70
N ASP A 152 -8.77 -4.71 24.85
CA ASP A 152 -9.17 -3.61 23.97
C ASP A 152 -8.68 -3.85 22.52
N SER A 153 -7.50 -4.45 22.38
CA SER A 153 -6.99 -4.84 21.05
C SER A 153 -7.83 -5.95 20.41
N ALA A 154 -8.30 -6.93 21.19
CA ALA A 154 -9.19 -7.97 20.71
C ALA A 154 -10.54 -7.39 20.25
N ILE A 155 -11.06 -6.40 20.98
CA ILE A 155 -12.27 -5.65 20.60
C ILE A 155 -12.03 -4.85 19.31
N SER A 156 -10.84 -4.25 19.17
CA SER A 156 -10.43 -3.60 17.91
C SER A 156 -10.47 -4.58 16.74
N GLY A 157 -10.02 -5.83 16.95
CA GLY A 157 -10.12 -6.90 15.96
C GLY A 157 -11.57 -7.18 15.53
N LEU A 158 -12.52 -7.21 16.50
CA LEU A 158 -13.94 -7.39 16.18
C LEU A 158 -14.51 -6.20 15.37
N ALA A 159 -14.15 -4.97 15.73
CA ALA A 159 -14.50 -3.79 14.93
C ALA A 159 -13.90 -3.87 13.52
N GLY A 160 -12.69 -4.44 13.38
CA GLY A 160 -12.07 -4.74 12.09
C GLY A 160 -12.90 -5.73 11.27
N ILE A 161 -13.45 -6.80 11.86
CA ILE A 161 -14.37 -7.72 11.16
C ILE A 161 -15.62 -6.97 10.66
N CYS A 162 -16.22 -6.12 11.49
CA CYS A 162 -17.38 -5.32 11.08
C CYS A 162 -17.02 -4.44 9.86
N LEU A 163 -15.84 -3.81 9.88
CA LEU A 163 -15.30 -3.06 8.73
C LEU A 163 -15.13 -3.94 7.50
N GLY A 164 -14.56 -5.15 7.65
CA GLY A 164 -14.34 -6.09 6.54
C GLY A 164 -15.64 -6.53 5.88
N ILE A 165 -16.64 -6.87 6.69
CA ILE A 165 -17.99 -7.22 6.21
C ILE A 165 -18.61 -6.03 5.49
N ALA A 166 -18.60 -4.84 6.11
CA ALA A 166 -19.13 -3.63 5.50
C ALA A 166 -18.44 -3.30 4.18
N SER A 167 -17.13 -3.36 4.12
CA SER A 167 -16.34 -3.09 2.91
C SER A 167 -16.70 -4.06 1.77
N TYR A 168 -16.90 -5.33 2.08
CA TYR A 168 -17.29 -6.34 1.09
C TYR A 168 -18.68 -6.06 0.49
N TYR A 169 -19.64 -5.69 1.30
CA TYR A 169 -21.00 -5.39 0.79
C TYR A 169 -21.08 -4.02 0.13
N LEU A 170 -20.46 -2.99 0.72
CA LEU A 170 -20.50 -1.63 0.19
C LEU A 170 -19.77 -1.51 -1.16
N SER A 171 -18.72 -2.29 -1.40
CA SER A 171 -17.99 -2.30 -2.68
C SER A 171 -18.87 -2.66 -3.89
N ARG A 172 -20.03 -3.27 -3.67
CA ARG A 172 -21.00 -3.60 -4.73
C ARG A 172 -21.85 -2.40 -5.16
N PHE A 173 -22.00 -1.42 -4.28
CA PHE A 173 -22.88 -0.27 -4.50
C PHE A 173 -22.13 1.05 -4.65
N VAL A 174 -20.92 1.13 -4.08
CA VAL A 174 -20.11 2.33 -4.02
C VAL A 174 -18.80 2.10 -4.76
N SER A 175 -18.60 2.84 -5.85
CA SER A 175 -17.36 2.77 -6.64
C SER A 175 -16.30 3.77 -6.16
N THR A 176 -16.71 4.83 -5.46
CA THR A 176 -15.83 5.92 -5.06
C THR A 176 -15.09 5.61 -3.76
N SER A 177 -13.77 5.55 -3.81
CA SER A 177 -12.90 5.23 -2.68
C SER A 177 -13.14 6.13 -1.45
N TYR A 178 -13.37 7.42 -1.66
CA TYR A 178 -13.61 8.37 -0.56
C TYR A 178 -14.90 8.08 0.20
N ILE A 179 -15.99 7.77 -0.51
CA ILE A 179 -17.28 7.42 0.11
C ILE A 179 -17.14 6.09 0.86
N MET A 180 -16.42 5.12 0.30
CA MET A 180 -16.09 3.87 0.99
C MET A 180 -15.38 4.11 2.31
N THR A 181 -14.43 5.05 2.32
CA THR A 181 -13.67 5.40 3.54
C THR A 181 -14.56 6.09 4.58
N ILE A 182 -15.45 7.03 4.16
CA ILE A 182 -16.43 7.66 5.06
C ILE A 182 -17.31 6.59 5.71
N LEU A 183 -17.95 5.74 4.90
CA LEU A 183 -18.84 4.69 5.40
C LEU A 183 -18.10 3.66 6.25
N GLY A 184 -16.89 3.27 5.86
CA GLY A 184 -16.05 2.35 6.64
C GLY A 184 -15.68 2.91 8.00
N SER A 185 -15.32 4.19 8.08
CA SER A 185 -15.03 4.86 9.37
C SER A 185 -16.28 5.06 10.22
N CYS A 186 -17.44 5.31 9.62
CA CYS A 186 -18.73 5.30 10.32
C CYS A 186 -19.00 3.92 10.95
N VAL A 187 -18.79 2.84 10.21
CA VAL A 187 -18.99 1.47 10.71
C VAL A 187 -18.06 1.16 11.88
N VAL A 188 -16.77 1.51 11.77
CA VAL A 188 -15.81 1.31 12.87
C VAL A 188 -16.25 2.10 14.10
N THR A 189 -16.56 3.39 13.94
CA THR A 189 -16.98 4.26 15.04
C THR A 189 -18.25 3.75 15.71
N LEU A 190 -19.26 3.38 14.92
CA LEU A 190 -20.52 2.81 15.42
C LEU A 190 -20.27 1.51 16.18
N SER A 191 -19.50 0.57 15.58
CA SER A 191 -19.24 -0.73 16.19
C SER A 191 -18.56 -0.60 17.54
N VAL A 192 -17.52 0.26 17.64
CA VAL A 192 -16.81 0.48 18.90
C VAL A 192 -17.69 1.14 19.94
N ASN A 193 -18.47 2.16 19.59
CA ASN A 193 -19.36 2.84 20.53
C ASN A 193 -20.48 1.91 21.03
N VAL A 194 -21.03 1.06 20.17
CA VAL A 194 -22.04 0.05 20.54
C VAL A 194 -21.44 -0.98 21.50
N MET A 195 -20.24 -1.51 21.21
CA MET A 195 -19.56 -2.46 22.10
C MET A 195 -19.31 -1.83 23.46
N TYR A 196 -18.83 -0.59 23.50
CA TYR A 196 -18.60 0.15 24.74
C TYR A 196 -19.90 0.41 25.52
N TYR A 197 -21.01 0.76 24.84
CA TYR A 197 -22.31 0.95 25.47
C TYR A 197 -22.81 -0.31 26.21
N PHE A 198 -22.49 -1.49 25.67
CA PHE A 198 -22.76 -2.77 26.33
C PHE A 198 -21.71 -3.18 27.38
N GLY A 199 -20.81 -2.29 27.76
CA GLY A 199 -19.79 -2.54 28.76
C GLY A 199 -18.61 -3.39 28.27
N VAL A 200 -18.41 -3.48 26.96
CA VAL A 200 -17.32 -4.24 26.35
C VAL A 200 -16.18 -3.26 26.00
N GLY A 201 -15.05 -3.38 26.71
CA GLY A 201 -13.86 -2.54 26.55
C GLY A 201 -13.81 -1.35 27.50
N GLU A 202 -12.58 -0.87 27.75
CA GLU A 202 -12.32 0.22 28.70
C GLU A 202 -11.96 1.53 28.01
N HIS A 203 -11.30 1.47 26.84
CA HIS A 203 -10.75 2.62 26.14
C HIS A 203 -11.23 2.72 24.69
N PRO A 204 -12.47 3.16 24.42
CA PRO A 204 -13.07 3.14 23.08
C PRO A 204 -12.24 3.94 22.05
N SER A 205 -11.65 5.06 22.44
CA SER A 205 -10.79 5.85 21.53
C SER A 205 -9.55 5.07 21.05
N ARG A 206 -8.96 4.24 21.91
CA ARG A 206 -7.79 3.40 21.57
C ARG A 206 -8.19 2.23 20.69
N VAL A 207 -9.32 1.58 21.02
CA VAL A 207 -9.92 0.50 20.21
C VAL A 207 -10.20 0.99 18.80
N MET A 208 -10.80 2.16 18.69
CA MET A 208 -11.12 2.80 17.39
C MET A 208 -9.87 3.04 16.55
N LEU A 209 -8.78 3.53 17.16
CA LEU A 209 -7.51 3.79 16.45
C LEU A 209 -6.95 2.53 15.80
N GLY A 210 -6.97 1.39 16.49
CA GLY A 210 -6.50 0.11 15.93
C GLY A 210 -7.30 -0.34 14.72
N ALA A 211 -8.63 -0.23 14.77
CA ALA A 211 -9.50 -0.59 13.65
C ALA A 211 -9.39 0.39 12.48
N LEU A 212 -9.25 1.70 12.75
CA LEU A 212 -9.05 2.73 11.72
C LEU A 212 -7.73 2.60 10.99
N MET A 213 -6.70 1.92 11.57
CA MET A 213 -5.43 1.69 10.88
C MET A 213 -5.60 0.98 9.54
N LEU A 214 -6.64 0.15 9.40
CA LEU A 214 -6.93 -0.54 8.14
C LEU A 214 -7.46 0.37 7.02
N LEU A 215 -8.00 1.53 7.37
CA LEU A 215 -8.45 2.55 6.43
C LEU A 215 -7.36 3.56 6.08
N VAL A 216 -6.26 3.58 6.84
CA VAL A 216 -5.15 4.50 6.62
C VAL A 216 -4.54 4.26 5.24
N PRO A 217 -4.42 5.29 4.40
CA PRO A 217 -3.93 5.18 3.02
C PRO A 217 -2.42 5.04 2.94
N GLY A 218 -1.85 4.05 3.63
CA GLY A 218 -0.42 3.89 3.79
C GLY A 218 0.33 3.65 2.48
N ALA A 219 -0.23 2.88 1.56
CA ALA A 219 0.37 2.65 0.25
C ALA A 219 0.48 3.93 -0.58
N PHE A 220 -0.53 4.79 -0.53
CA PHE A 220 -0.49 6.08 -1.23
C PHE A 220 0.60 6.98 -0.65
N PHE A 221 0.77 7.03 0.67
CA PHE A 221 1.87 7.76 1.30
C PHE A 221 3.23 7.20 0.88
N THR A 222 3.43 5.89 1.00
CA THR A 222 4.70 5.25 0.65
C THR A 222 5.05 5.45 -0.81
N ASN A 223 4.09 5.23 -1.72
CA ASN A 223 4.32 5.38 -3.14
C ASN A 223 4.53 6.85 -3.53
N SER A 224 3.81 7.81 -2.92
CA SER A 224 4.04 9.24 -3.12
C SER A 224 5.49 9.63 -2.80
N VAL A 225 6.00 9.19 -1.64
CA VAL A 225 7.38 9.43 -1.22
C VAL A 225 8.39 8.85 -2.21
N ARG A 226 8.13 7.65 -2.71
CA ARG A 226 9.00 6.98 -3.70
C ARG A 226 9.00 7.70 -5.04
N GLU A 227 7.84 8.14 -5.52
CA GLU A 227 7.75 8.93 -6.75
C GLU A 227 8.49 10.26 -6.63
N PHE A 228 8.40 10.95 -5.47
CA PHE A 228 9.21 12.14 -5.20
C PHE A 228 10.71 11.87 -5.23
N SER A 229 11.17 10.76 -4.67
CA SER A 229 12.58 10.38 -4.71
C SER A 229 13.08 9.99 -6.11
N GLN A 230 12.17 9.72 -7.04
CA GLN A 230 12.44 9.50 -8.47
C GLN A 230 12.21 10.75 -9.34
N ASN A 231 11.99 11.92 -8.74
CA ASN A 231 11.64 13.18 -9.38
C ASN A 231 10.31 13.18 -10.16
N ASN A 232 9.44 12.20 -9.93
CA ASN A 232 8.09 12.12 -10.52
C ASN A 232 7.09 12.94 -9.71
N TYR A 233 7.28 14.27 -9.71
CA TYR A 233 6.51 15.19 -8.84
C TYR A 233 5.01 15.17 -9.12
N LEU A 234 4.58 15.06 -10.36
CA LEU A 234 3.16 15.02 -10.72
C LEU A 234 2.46 13.80 -10.13
N VAL A 235 3.04 12.62 -10.28
CA VAL A 235 2.48 11.38 -9.74
C VAL A 235 2.57 11.39 -8.21
N GLY A 236 3.72 11.77 -7.65
CA GLY A 236 3.92 11.88 -6.21
C GLY A 236 2.91 12.81 -5.54
N THR A 237 2.67 13.99 -6.12
CA THR A 237 1.68 14.95 -5.60
C THR A 237 0.26 14.41 -5.70
N SER A 238 -0.09 13.76 -6.81
CA SER A 238 -1.42 13.14 -6.99
C SER A 238 -1.68 12.05 -5.95
N LEU A 239 -0.69 11.18 -5.68
CA LEU A 239 -0.79 10.13 -4.66
C LEU A 239 -0.89 10.72 -3.25
N LEU A 240 -0.10 11.76 -2.95
CA LEU A 240 -0.16 12.45 -1.66
C LEU A 240 -1.53 13.09 -1.44
N LEU A 241 -2.07 13.78 -2.44
CA LEU A 241 -3.40 14.37 -2.39
C LEU A 241 -4.48 13.31 -2.15
N THR A 242 -4.39 12.17 -2.85
CA THR A 242 -5.30 11.02 -2.64
C THR A 242 -5.23 10.52 -1.19
N ALA A 243 -4.02 10.39 -0.63
CA ALA A 243 -3.85 9.98 0.76
C ALA A 243 -4.47 10.98 1.73
N MET A 244 -4.24 12.28 1.53
CA MET A 244 -4.83 13.33 2.37
C MET A 244 -6.35 13.34 2.29
N LEU A 245 -6.93 13.26 1.10
CA LEU A 245 -8.39 13.20 0.92
C LEU A 245 -9.00 11.94 1.57
N THR A 246 -8.31 10.82 1.55
CA THR A 246 -8.73 9.61 2.27
C THR A 246 -8.74 9.84 3.79
N CYS A 247 -7.73 10.50 4.34
CA CYS A 247 -7.71 10.86 5.77
C CYS A 247 -8.81 11.86 6.14
N VAL A 248 -9.10 12.85 5.27
CA VAL A 248 -10.25 13.75 5.43
C VAL A 248 -11.55 12.95 5.49
N SER A 249 -11.75 12.05 4.53
CA SER A 249 -12.94 11.17 4.46
C SER A 249 -13.11 10.35 5.74
N MET A 250 -12.01 9.76 6.23
CA MET A 250 -12.02 9.01 7.49
C MET A 250 -12.42 9.88 8.68
N SER A 251 -11.87 11.10 8.77
CA SER A 251 -12.17 12.04 9.86
C SER A 251 -13.62 12.52 9.82
N VAL A 252 -14.15 12.78 8.63
CA VAL A 252 -15.57 13.14 8.43
C VAL A 252 -16.48 12.01 8.89
N GLY A 253 -16.20 10.75 8.52
CA GLY A 253 -17.02 9.62 8.94
C GLY A 253 -17.04 9.42 10.46
N VAL A 254 -15.86 9.55 11.12
CA VAL A 254 -15.78 9.47 12.60
C VAL A 254 -16.55 10.63 13.23
N ALA A 255 -16.30 11.88 12.81
CA ALA A 255 -16.93 13.05 13.38
C ALA A 255 -18.46 13.00 13.21
N ALA A 256 -18.95 12.70 12.01
CA ALA A 256 -20.39 12.60 11.74
C ALA A 256 -21.06 11.52 12.61
N THR A 257 -20.41 10.39 12.83
CA THR A 257 -20.98 9.33 13.67
C THR A 257 -20.99 9.71 15.14
N THR A 258 -19.94 10.37 15.64
CA THR A 258 -19.88 10.82 17.04
C THR A 258 -20.89 11.91 17.35
N GLU A 259 -21.18 12.80 16.41
CA GLU A 259 -22.19 13.86 16.60
C GLU A 259 -23.63 13.33 16.60
N VAL A 260 -23.90 12.27 15.83
CA VAL A 260 -25.26 11.69 15.71
C VAL A 260 -25.59 10.75 16.87
N LEU A 261 -24.59 10.07 17.44
CA LEU A 261 -24.82 9.10 18.51
C LEU A 261 -24.93 9.79 19.87
N PRO A 262 -26.04 9.65 20.59
CA PRO A 262 -26.24 10.32 21.89
C PRO A 262 -25.35 9.76 23.03
N PHE A 263 -24.73 8.61 22.78
CA PHE A 263 -23.84 7.92 23.72
C PHE A 263 -22.39 7.84 23.22
N ALA A 264 -22.07 8.49 22.09
CA ALA A 264 -20.70 8.46 21.56
C ALA A 264 -19.75 9.20 22.46
N MET A 265 -18.65 8.55 22.78
CA MET A 265 -17.56 9.22 23.48
C MET A 265 -16.73 10.07 22.53
N GLN A 266 -16.45 11.31 22.93
CA GLN A 266 -15.48 12.13 22.22
C GLN A 266 -14.12 11.45 22.26
N MET A 267 -13.37 11.55 21.14
CA MET A 267 -11.98 11.09 21.12
C MET A 267 -11.16 11.89 22.14
N GLY A 268 -10.90 11.28 23.30
CA GLY A 268 -9.95 11.81 24.25
C GLY A 268 -8.53 11.81 23.69
N GLU A 269 -7.66 12.67 24.20
CA GLU A 269 -6.23 12.54 23.96
C GLU A 269 -5.84 11.12 24.37
N ALA A 270 -5.33 10.33 23.42
CA ALA A 270 -4.68 9.08 23.77
C ALA A 270 -3.45 9.47 24.60
N GLN A 271 -3.56 9.36 25.92
CA GLN A 271 -2.42 9.54 26.82
C GLN A 271 -1.28 8.69 26.31
N GLY A 272 -0.07 9.26 26.30
CA GLY A 272 1.12 8.58 25.84
C GLY A 272 1.21 7.19 26.46
N ILE A 273 1.31 6.17 25.62
CA ILE A 273 1.39 4.79 26.08
C ILE A 273 2.83 4.56 26.50
N ASN A 274 3.04 4.38 27.80
CA ASN A 274 4.35 4.02 28.30
C ASN A 274 4.60 2.53 28.02
N PHE A 275 5.52 2.25 27.13
CA PHE A 275 5.99 0.90 26.84
C PHE A 275 6.94 0.44 27.97
N TYR A 276 6.39 -0.20 29.00
CA TYR A 276 7.18 -0.71 30.11
C TYR A 276 7.94 -1.99 29.72
N GLY A 277 9.28 -1.90 29.77
CA GLY A 277 10.16 -3.05 29.60
C GLY A 277 10.37 -3.54 28.16
N VAL A 278 11.54 -4.14 27.93
CA VAL A 278 11.94 -4.66 26.61
C VAL A 278 11.04 -5.80 26.14
N LEU A 279 10.55 -6.64 27.06
CA LEU A 279 9.67 -7.76 26.73
C LEU A 279 8.32 -7.28 26.16
N TYR A 280 7.74 -6.23 26.75
CA TYR A 280 6.49 -5.65 26.24
C TYR A 280 6.70 -4.99 24.87
N LYS A 281 7.82 -4.28 24.66
CA LYS A 281 8.19 -3.74 23.35
C LYS A 281 8.36 -4.83 22.30
N ALA A 282 8.96 -5.96 22.67
CA ALA A 282 9.08 -7.11 21.77
C ALA A 282 7.71 -7.71 21.41
N LEU A 283 6.77 -7.77 22.36
CA LEU A 283 5.40 -8.21 22.08
C LEU A 283 4.69 -7.25 21.11
N CYS A 284 4.78 -5.94 21.33
CA CYS A 284 4.25 -4.93 20.45
C CYS A 284 4.86 -5.00 19.04
N ALA A 285 6.16 -5.34 18.95
CA ALA A 285 6.84 -5.54 17.68
C ALA A 285 6.32 -6.78 16.94
N VAL A 286 6.12 -7.89 17.63
CA VAL A 286 5.55 -9.10 17.02
C VAL A 286 4.13 -8.84 16.50
N THR A 287 3.32 -8.11 17.25
CA THR A 287 1.96 -7.78 16.83
C THR A 287 1.93 -6.76 15.70
N ALA A 288 2.89 -5.84 15.62
CA ALA A 288 3.09 -5.00 14.42
C ALA A 288 3.39 -5.86 13.18
N GLY A 289 4.22 -6.91 13.34
CA GLY A 289 4.45 -7.90 12.28
C GLY A 289 3.19 -8.62 11.84
N MET A 290 2.29 -8.98 12.76
CA MET A 290 0.97 -9.53 12.40
C MET A 290 0.15 -8.54 11.60
N GLY A 291 0.14 -7.27 12.00
CA GLY A 291 -0.51 -6.19 11.25
C GLY A 291 0.04 -6.05 9.83
N THR A 292 1.37 -6.11 9.65
CA THR A 292 1.99 -6.05 8.31
C THR A 292 1.64 -7.25 7.43
N VAL A 293 1.57 -8.47 7.99
CA VAL A 293 1.11 -9.66 7.27
C VAL A 293 -0.35 -9.52 6.86
N SER A 294 -1.19 -8.95 7.73
CA SER A 294 -2.60 -8.69 7.41
C SER A 294 -2.73 -7.73 6.21
N PHE A 295 -1.93 -6.66 6.17
CA PHE A 295 -1.88 -5.79 4.98
C PHE A 295 -1.34 -6.51 3.74
N ALA A 296 -0.34 -7.38 3.89
CA ALA A 296 0.14 -8.19 2.77
C ALA A 296 -0.97 -9.07 2.18
N LEU A 297 -1.84 -9.62 3.03
CA LEU A 297 -3.00 -10.39 2.59
C LEU A 297 -4.03 -9.51 1.89
N LEU A 298 -4.35 -8.33 2.45
CA LEU A 298 -5.27 -7.36 1.83
C LEU A 298 -4.75 -6.83 0.49
N TYR A 299 -3.42 -6.71 0.33
CA TYR A 299 -2.78 -6.32 -0.92
C TYR A 299 -2.50 -7.52 -1.84
N GLN A 300 -3.09 -8.68 -1.53
CA GLN A 300 -3.00 -9.88 -2.38
C GLN A 300 -1.55 -10.33 -2.63
N VAL A 301 -0.66 -10.18 -1.65
CA VAL A 301 0.70 -10.70 -1.72
C VAL A 301 0.67 -12.23 -1.63
N HIS A 302 1.53 -12.92 -2.39
CA HIS A 302 1.60 -14.38 -2.32
C HIS A 302 2.04 -14.84 -0.91
N TYR A 303 1.36 -15.83 -0.31
CA TYR A 303 1.58 -16.32 1.07
C TYR A 303 3.03 -16.74 1.36
N LYS A 304 3.81 -17.13 0.35
CA LYS A 304 5.24 -17.50 0.50
C LYS A 304 6.12 -16.38 1.08
N TYR A 305 5.63 -15.11 1.04
CA TYR A 305 6.35 -13.94 1.55
C TYR A 305 5.88 -13.45 2.91
N PHE A 306 4.83 -14.04 3.48
CA PHE A 306 4.22 -13.56 4.73
C PHE A 306 5.20 -13.57 5.90
N TRP A 307 6.03 -14.62 6.03
CA TRP A 307 7.07 -14.68 7.05
C TRP A 307 8.12 -13.59 6.87
N ASP A 308 8.61 -13.40 5.65
CA ASP A 308 9.59 -12.37 5.35
C ASP A 308 9.04 -10.97 5.70
N ILE A 309 7.82 -10.67 5.33
CA ILE A 309 7.11 -9.41 5.60
C ILE A 309 6.88 -9.21 7.09
N GLY A 310 6.39 -10.24 7.78
CA GLY A 310 6.14 -10.19 9.21
C GLY A 310 7.41 -9.91 10.01
N ILE A 311 8.52 -10.56 9.65
CA ILE A 311 9.83 -10.33 10.30
C ILE A 311 10.33 -8.91 10.06
N ILE A 312 10.27 -8.40 8.82
CA ILE A 312 10.71 -7.01 8.53
C ILE A 312 9.84 -6.03 9.32
N GLY A 313 8.52 -6.19 9.33
CA GLY A 313 7.62 -5.31 10.07
C GLY A 313 7.85 -5.35 11.58
N SER A 314 8.00 -6.55 12.14
CA SER A 314 8.30 -6.73 13.57
C SER A 314 9.62 -6.06 13.97
N VAL A 315 10.70 -6.35 13.25
CA VAL A 315 12.02 -5.81 13.60
C VAL A 315 12.07 -4.29 13.37
N SER A 316 11.45 -3.80 12.30
CA SER A 316 11.35 -2.34 12.06
C SER A 316 10.65 -1.62 13.21
N TRP A 317 9.54 -2.18 13.70
CA TRP A 317 8.81 -1.59 14.83
C TRP A 317 9.58 -1.71 16.14
N PHE A 318 10.29 -2.82 16.36
CA PHE A 318 11.16 -2.96 17.52
C PHE A 318 12.29 -1.92 17.53
N ILE A 319 12.95 -1.71 16.39
CA ILE A 319 13.97 -0.67 16.23
C ILE A 319 13.37 0.71 16.53
N TYR A 320 12.17 1.01 16.01
CA TYR A 320 11.47 2.25 16.29
C TYR A 320 11.30 2.46 17.79
N LEU A 321 10.72 1.49 18.51
CA LEU A 321 10.46 1.59 19.94
C LEU A 321 11.74 1.71 20.78
N MET A 322 12.83 1.05 20.37
CA MET A 322 14.11 1.12 21.08
C MET A 322 14.82 2.45 20.85
N VAL A 323 14.81 2.95 19.61
CA VAL A 323 15.46 4.23 19.28
C VAL A 323 14.70 5.40 19.87
N GLU A 324 13.36 5.36 19.87
CA GLU A 324 12.52 6.36 20.51
C GLU A 324 12.83 6.46 22.01
N ASP A 325 12.90 5.31 22.69
CA ASP A 325 13.20 5.24 24.14
C ASP A 325 14.57 5.80 24.49
N ILE A 326 15.59 5.55 23.65
CA ILE A 326 16.96 6.02 23.88
C ILE A 326 17.13 7.51 23.50
N SER A 327 16.58 7.91 22.36
CA SER A 327 16.82 9.24 21.80
C SER A 327 15.81 10.32 22.25
N GLY A 328 14.60 9.89 22.66
CA GLY A 328 13.46 10.78 22.88
C GLY A 328 12.98 11.50 21.61
N MET A 329 13.45 11.07 20.43
CA MET A 329 13.19 11.72 19.14
C MET A 329 12.48 10.77 18.16
N ASP A 330 11.22 11.01 17.92
CA ASP A 330 10.39 10.27 16.94
C ASP A 330 11.03 10.22 15.54
N SER A 331 11.62 11.34 15.07
CA SER A 331 12.26 11.41 13.76
C SER A 331 13.46 10.46 13.62
N MET A 332 14.28 10.32 14.67
CA MET A 332 15.42 9.38 14.66
C MET A 332 14.93 7.94 14.65
N ALA A 333 13.91 7.63 15.44
CA ALA A 333 13.31 6.30 15.47
C ALA A 333 12.74 5.89 14.11
N VAL A 334 12.02 6.78 13.44
CA VAL A 334 11.49 6.58 12.08
C VAL A 334 12.61 6.43 11.05
N LEU A 335 13.69 7.23 11.15
CA LEU A 335 14.82 7.16 10.22
C LEU A 335 15.50 5.78 10.24
N PHE A 336 15.92 5.33 11.42
CA PHE A 336 16.65 4.07 11.56
C PHE A 336 15.76 2.86 11.21
N SER A 337 14.51 2.85 11.65
CA SER A 337 13.58 1.78 11.33
C SER A 337 13.20 1.75 9.84
N GLY A 338 13.03 2.92 9.21
CA GLY A 338 12.78 3.05 7.79
C GLY A 338 13.97 2.60 6.92
N ILE A 339 15.21 2.95 7.29
CA ILE A 339 16.42 2.46 6.62
C ILE A 339 16.49 0.93 6.72
N PHE A 340 16.26 0.37 7.93
CA PHE A 340 16.23 -1.09 8.11
C PHE A 340 15.20 -1.75 7.19
N ALA A 341 13.94 -1.27 7.21
CA ALA A 341 12.88 -1.81 6.37
C ALA A 341 13.24 -1.76 4.88
N ALA A 342 13.79 -0.65 4.41
CA ALA A 342 14.17 -0.45 3.02
C ALA A 342 15.35 -1.37 2.59
N VAL A 343 16.40 -1.49 3.42
CA VAL A 343 17.56 -2.34 3.14
C VAL A 343 17.17 -3.81 3.08
N PHE A 344 16.41 -4.30 4.07
CA PHE A 344 16.00 -5.70 4.11
C PHE A 344 15.00 -6.04 3.01
N SER A 345 14.06 -5.15 2.71
CA SER A 345 13.13 -5.31 1.58
C SER A 345 13.88 -5.45 0.25
N ARG A 346 14.91 -4.63 -0.01
CA ARG A 346 15.73 -4.73 -1.23
C ARG A 346 16.59 -5.98 -1.25
N SER A 347 17.15 -6.36 -0.12
CA SER A 347 17.98 -7.59 0.01
C SER A 347 17.14 -8.84 -0.28
N LEU A 348 15.95 -8.94 0.31
CA LEU A 348 15.04 -10.06 0.05
C LEU A 348 14.49 -10.07 -1.37
N ALA A 349 14.17 -8.91 -1.93
CA ALA A 349 13.74 -8.79 -3.32
C ALA A 349 14.81 -9.30 -4.30
N ALA A 350 16.09 -8.97 -4.07
CA ALA A 350 17.20 -9.50 -4.85
C ALA A 350 17.33 -11.02 -4.71
N LYS A 351 17.23 -11.55 -3.48
CA LYS A 351 17.30 -12.99 -3.19
C LYS A 351 16.13 -13.76 -3.79
N ARG A 352 14.92 -13.24 -3.66
CA ARG A 352 13.68 -13.88 -4.14
C ARG A 352 13.39 -13.60 -5.62
N LYS A 353 14.21 -12.75 -6.27
CA LYS A 353 14.05 -12.32 -7.69
C LYS A 353 12.67 -11.71 -7.97
N CYS A 354 12.14 -10.94 -7.04
CA CYS A 354 10.82 -10.29 -7.13
C CYS A 354 10.92 -8.78 -6.86
N PRO A 355 9.87 -7.99 -7.14
CA PRO A 355 9.85 -6.57 -6.86
C PRO A 355 10.02 -6.23 -5.37
N ALA A 356 10.87 -5.24 -5.04
CA ALA A 356 11.07 -4.80 -3.66
C ALA A 356 9.79 -4.19 -3.04
N THR A 357 8.88 -3.71 -3.89
CA THR A 357 7.57 -3.18 -3.50
C THR A 357 6.75 -4.18 -2.69
N ILE A 358 6.85 -5.48 -2.99
CA ILE A 358 6.13 -6.54 -2.27
C ILE A 358 6.45 -6.51 -0.77
N PHE A 359 7.72 -6.30 -0.41
CA PHE A 359 8.16 -6.24 0.98
C PHE A 359 8.01 -4.85 1.56
N LEU A 360 8.51 -3.83 0.87
CA LEU A 360 8.59 -2.47 1.42
C LEU A 360 7.20 -1.83 1.61
N SER A 361 6.28 -1.98 0.64
CA SER A 361 4.95 -1.36 0.75
C SER A 361 4.12 -1.90 1.90
N THR A 362 4.38 -3.13 2.35
CA THR A 362 3.68 -3.75 3.47
C THR A 362 4.42 -3.57 4.79
N SER A 363 5.74 -3.72 4.82
CA SER A 363 6.54 -3.70 6.06
C SER A 363 6.73 -2.30 6.65
N ILE A 364 6.55 -1.24 5.87
CA ILE A 364 6.69 0.14 6.34
C ILE A 364 5.42 0.67 7.02
N PHE A 365 4.29 -0.06 6.92
CA PHE A 365 3.00 0.37 7.45
C PHE A 365 3.01 0.83 8.91
N PRO A 366 3.68 0.16 9.85
CA PRO A 366 3.72 0.61 11.24
C PRO A 366 4.32 2.01 11.41
N LEU A 367 5.19 2.43 10.49
CA LEU A 367 5.90 3.71 10.55
C LEU A 367 5.13 4.87 9.90
N ILE A 368 4.08 4.56 9.11
CA ILE A 368 3.34 5.59 8.36
C ILE A 368 2.49 6.43 9.32
N PRO A 369 2.58 7.78 9.25
CA PRO A 369 1.89 8.67 10.19
C PRO A 369 0.39 8.82 9.93
N GLY A 370 -0.28 7.76 9.44
CA GLY A 370 -1.66 7.83 9.00
C GLY A 370 -2.65 8.21 10.10
N ILE A 371 -2.48 7.64 11.30
CA ILE A 371 -3.29 8.04 12.49
C ILE A 371 -3.02 9.49 12.85
N GLY A 372 -1.78 9.95 12.73
CA GLY A 372 -1.44 11.33 13.01
C GLY A 372 -2.12 12.30 12.06
N VAL A 373 -2.14 11.99 10.75
CA VAL A 373 -2.86 12.79 9.75
C VAL A 373 -4.36 12.79 10.04
N TYR A 374 -4.94 11.62 10.33
CA TYR A 374 -6.34 11.51 10.76
C TYR A 374 -6.62 12.41 11.98
N LYS A 375 -5.81 12.33 13.05
CA LYS A 375 -5.97 13.17 14.24
C LYS A 375 -5.85 14.65 13.92
N ALA A 376 -4.88 15.04 13.09
CA ALA A 376 -4.71 16.43 12.68
C ALA A 376 -5.99 16.98 12.03
N ILE A 377 -6.60 16.22 11.13
CA ILE A 377 -7.82 16.62 10.43
C ILE A 377 -9.04 16.55 11.37
N TYR A 378 -9.15 15.52 12.19
CA TYR A 378 -10.23 15.39 13.17
C TYR A 378 -10.27 16.60 14.11
N TYR A 379 -9.12 16.97 14.70
CA TYR A 379 -9.06 18.15 15.57
C TYR A 379 -9.26 19.48 14.83
N LEU A 380 -8.97 19.54 13.54
CA LEU A 380 -9.30 20.70 12.72
C LEU A 380 -10.82 20.84 12.55
N ILE A 381 -11.51 19.74 12.25
CA ILE A 381 -12.98 19.71 12.08
C ILE A 381 -13.69 20.03 13.40
N THR A 382 -13.20 19.49 14.53
CA THR A 382 -13.78 19.70 15.86
C THR A 382 -13.36 21.03 16.52
N GLY A 383 -12.64 21.89 15.80
CA GLY A 383 -12.31 23.26 16.24
C GLY A 383 -11.08 23.38 17.16
N ASN A 384 -10.33 22.28 17.40
CA ASN A 384 -9.10 22.34 18.21
C ASN A 384 -7.87 22.56 17.33
N GLY A 385 -7.64 23.82 16.92
CA GLY A 385 -6.53 24.18 16.02
C GLY A 385 -5.13 23.89 16.60
N ALA A 386 -4.94 23.97 17.92
CA ALA A 386 -3.66 23.70 18.56
C ALA A 386 -3.26 22.23 18.43
N LEU A 387 -4.17 21.30 18.71
CA LEU A 387 -3.93 19.87 18.53
C LEU A 387 -3.81 19.49 17.05
N SER A 388 -4.62 20.08 16.19
CA SER A 388 -4.50 19.90 14.74
C SER A 388 -3.10 20.25 14.24
N LEU A 389 -2.56 21.40 14.62
CA LEU A 389 -1.22 21.84 14.23
C LEU A 389 -0.13 20.91 14.81
N LYS A 390 -0.25 20.51 16.09
CA LYS A 390 0.68 19.57 16.74
C LYS A 390 0.80 18.26 15.96
N TYR A 391 -0.33 17.62 15.68
CA TYR A 391 -0.35 16.33 14.94
C TYR A 391 0.05 16.51 13.47
N GLY A 392 -0.37 17.60 12.81
CA GLY A 392 0.01 17.90 11.44
C GLY A 392 1.52 18.08 11.26
N ARG A 393 2.17 18.81 12.16
CA ARG A 393 3.62 18.98 12.18
C ARG A 393 4.35 17.66 12.38
N SER A 394 3.92 16.83 13.35
CA SER A 394 4.52 15.51 13.58
C SER A 394 4.42 14.64 12.35
N CYS A 395 3.25 14.57 11.71
CA CYS A 395 3.03 13.79 10.51
C CYS A 395 3.90 14.21 9.33
N PHE A 396 4.05 15.52 9.14
CA PHE A 396 4.91 16.06 8.08
C PHE A 396 6.37 15.63 8.30
N LEU A 397 6.87 15.77 9.53
CA LEU A 397 8.24 15.36 9.88
C LEU A 397 8.43 13.85 9.67
N THR A 398 7.49 13.01 10.13
CA THR A 398 7.55 11.56 9.97
C THR A 398 7.54 11.17 8.50
N ALA A 399 6.62 11.71 7.69
CA ALA A 399 6.55 11.43 6.26
C ALA A 399 7.84 11.82 5.53
N PHE A 400 8.38 13.00 5.86
CA PHE A 400 9.64 13.46 5.28
C PHE A 400 10.84 12.58 5.68
N THR A 401 10.87 12.14 6.94
CA THR A 401 11.91 11.22 7.44
C THR A 401 11.84 9.86 6.75
N ILE A 402 10.64 9.32 6.53
CA ILE A 402 10.46 8.09 5.73
C ILE A 402 10.98 8.29 4.31
N ALA A 403 10.70 9.46 3.69
CA ALA A 403 11.20 9.81 2.37
C ALA A 403 12.72 9.75 2.31
N ILE A 404 13.40 10.36 3.29
CA ILE A 404 14.85 10.35 3.41
C ILE A 404 15.37 8.93 3.59
N ALA A 405 14.78 8.15 4.50
CA ALA A 405 15.20 6.78 4.76
C ALA A 405 15.16 5.90 3.49
N ILE A 406 14.05 5.95 2.75
CA ILE A 406 13.89 5.22 1.48
C ILE A 406 14.85 5.77 0.43
N GLY A 407 14.96 7.10 0.30
CA GLY A 407 15.81 7.77 -0.69
C GLY A 407 17.29 7.41 -0.53
N ILE A 408 17.80 7.40 0.71
CA ILE A 408 19.19 6.98 1.01
C ILE A 408 19.42 5.54 0.53
N VAL A 409 18.52 4.63 0.84
CA VAL A 409 18.67 3.21 0.47
C VAL A 409 18.55 3.01 -1.04
N GLN A 410 17.73 3.80 -1.72
CA GLN A 410 17.58 3.73 -3.17
C GLN A 410 18.84 4.11 -3.93
N GLN A 411 19.71 4.97 -3.39
CA GLN A 411 21.00 5.32 -3.98
C GLN A 411 22.01 4.16 -3.98
N ILE A 412 21.81 3.13 -3.15
CA ILE A 412 22.67 1.96 -3.13
C ILE A 412 22.48 1.15 -4.41
N PRO A 413 23.52 0.88 -5.22
CA PRO A 413 23.39 0.12 -6.45
C PRO A 413 22.81 -1.29 -6.21
N GLN A 414 21.99 -1.78 -7.14
CA GLN A 414 21.44 -3.15 -7.04
C GLN A 414 22.52 -4.23 -7.01
N SER A 415 23.64 -4.01 -7.67
CA SER A 415 24.81 -4.92 -7.66
C SER A 415 25.32 -5.23 -6.25
N PHE A 416 25.18 -4.29 -5.30
CA PHE A 416 25.55 -4.50 -3.90
C PHE A 416 24.74 -5.59 -3.23
N PHE A 417 23.45 -5.65 -3.52
CA PHE A 417 22.54 -6.66 -2.98
C PHE A 417 22.64 -8.01 -3.68
N GLN A 418 23.10 -8.03 -4.95
CA GLN A 418 23.28 -9.24 -5.73
C GLN A 418 24.63 -9.95 -5.45
N LYS A 419 25.73 -9.20 -5.20
CA LYS A 419 27.08 -9.75 -4.94
C LYS A 419 27.22 -10.52 -3.62
N LYS A 420 26.36 -10.33 -2.64
CA LYS A 420 26.38 -11.06 -1.36
C LYS A 420 25.71 -12.43 -1.40
N LEU A 421 25.23 -12.88 -2.57
CA LEU A 421 24.42 -14.10 -2.74
C LEU A 421 25.09 -15.18 -3.62
N ASN A 422 26.34 -14.93 -4.05
CA ASN A 422 27.28 -15.90 -4.60
C ASN A 422 28.37 -16.23 -3.50
#